data_0acc921482fef4946fcbe14c1fd12b17
#
_entry.id   0acc921482fef4946fcbe14c1fd12b17
#
_cell.length_a   1.000
_cell.length_b   1.000
_cell.length_c   1.000
_cell.angle_alpha   90.00
_cell.angle_beta   90.00
_cell.angle_gamma   90.00
#
_symmetry.space_group_name_H-M   'P 1'
#
loop_
_entity.id
_entity.type
_entity.pdbx_description
1 polymer ?
#
loop_
_entity_poly.entity_id
_entity_poly.type
_entity_poly.pdbx_seq_one_letter_code
_entity_poly.pdbx_strand_id
1 'polypeptide(L)'
;MNETTGLVEMEIKGIAEAINIEKLVQSEEFNELITNQEKMDQIFTAVDNKRLMLVEKGGTREIMTVVTPDEEGLLRLCMAGDELAETSLPFQTIQMLHELGVTLESVVARDKVLFVPQCVLHMHKADGTPMEVTLRLVDALCFSLLAKIPFYVNADFLKAQNRPDFVKEVVSNAEVVLLHMMTDRMLDKEMEKAIRKENYEYAEMVKREKEARKKAAENGENKG
;
A
#
# COMPACT_ATOMS: atom_id res chain seq x y z
N MET A 1 -3.43 7.21 27.96
CA MET A 1 -4.58 7.83 27.29
C MET A 1 -4.87 6.98 26.06
N ASN A 2 -6.09 6.41 25.96
CA ASN A 2 -6.43 5.47 24.89
C ASN A 2 -6.48 6.21 23.54
N GLU A 3 -5.47 6.01 22.69
CA GLU A 3 -5.43 6.52 21.31
C GLU A 3 -6.36 5.79 20.34
N THR A 4 -7.26 4.96 20.83
CA THR A 4 -8.19 4.17 19.99
C THR A 4 -9.40 4.97 19.48
N THR A 5 -9.55 6.24 19.83
CA THR A 5 -10.61 7.09 19.30
C THR A 5 -10.29 7.46 17.85
N GLY A 6 -10.88 6.73 16.91
CA GLY A 6 -10.70 6.99 15.47
C GLY A 6 -10.02 5.87 14.67
N LEU A 7 -9.64 4.77 15.31
CA LEU A 7 -9.13 3.59 14.60
C LEU A 7 -10.28 2.66 14.19
N VAL A 8 -10.20 2.09 13.00
CA VAL A 8 -11.16 1.16 12.43
C VAL A 8 -10.43 -0.13 12.09
N GLU A 9 -10.91 -1.26 12.62
CA GLU A 9 -10.37 -2.58 12.30
C GLU A 9 -10.76 -2.96 10.88
N MET A 10 -9.77 -3.42 10.10
CA MET A 10 -9.92 -3.84 8.72
C MET A 10 -9.56 -5.30 8.55
N GLU A 11 -10.17 -5.94 7.58
CA GLU A 11 -9.84 -7.30 7.16
C GLU A 11 -9.65 -7.36 5.63
N ILE A 12 -8.92 -8.35 5.15
CA ILE A 12 -8.73 -8.57 3.71
C ILE A 12 -10.02 -9.14 3.13
N LYS A 13 -10.67 -8.39 2.24
CA LYS A 13 -11.83 -8.84 1.47
C LYS A 13 -11.42 -9.76 0.33
N GLY A 14 -10.31 -9.44 -0.33
CA GLY A 14 -9.78 -10.22 -1.44
C GLY A 14 -8.73 -9.50 -2.25
N ILE A 15 -8.20 -10.23 -3.24
CA ILE A 15 -7.24 -9.73 -4.21
C ILE A 15 -7.82 -9.99 -5.59
N ALA A 16 -7.90 -8.95 -6.43
CA ALA A 16 -8.48 -8.99 -7.77
C ALA A 16 -7.53 -8.40 -8.81
N GLU A 17 -7.80 -8.62 -10.08
CA GLU A 17 -7.06 -7.99 -11.17
C GLU A 17 -7.14 -6.45 -11.08
N ALA A 18 -6.01 -5.78 -11.23
CA ALA A 18 -5.96 -4.32 -11.19
C ALA A 18 -6.58 -3.72 -12.45
N ILE A 19 -6.33 -4.34 -13.61
CA ILE A 19 -6.85 -3.92 -14.90
C ILE A 19 -7.67 -5.08 -15.49
N ASN A 20 -8.89 -4.77 -15.92
CA ASN A 20 -9.67 -5.73 -16.72
C ASN A 20 -9.23 -5.62 -18.17
N ILE A 21 -8.36 -6.55 -18.60
CA ILE A 21 -7.79 -6.59 -19.95
C ILE A 21 -8.88 -6.67 -21.03
N GLU A 22 -9.95 -7.43 -20.80
CA GLU A 22 -11.05 -7.55 -21.78
C GLU A 22 -11.73 -6.21 -22.03
N LYS A 23 -11.97 -5.42 -20.97
CA LYS A 23 -12.55 -4.08 -21.10
C LYS A 23 -11.56 -3.10 -21.71
N LEU A 24 -10.27 -3.22 -21.40
CA LEU A 24 -9.24 -2.37 -21.98
C LEU A 24 -9.13 -2.59 -23.49
N VAL A 25 -9.08 -3.84 -23.95
CA VAL A 25 -9.01 -4.20 -25.38
C VAL A 25 -10.23 -3.72 -26.18
N GLN A 26 -11.40 -3.61 -25.53
CA GLN A 26 -12.64 -3.13 -26.16
C GLN A 26 -12.77 -1.60 -26.12
N SER A 27 -11.88 -0.88 -25.46
CA SER A 27 -11.93 0.58 -25.37
C SER A 27 -11.29 1.25 -26.60
N GLU A 28 -11.82 2.42 -26.99
CA GLU A 28 -11.22 3.23 -28.05
C GLU A 28 -9.79 3.67 -27.70
N GLU A 29 -9.51 3.84 -26.42
CA GLU A 29 -8.19 4.17 -25.88
C GLU A 29 -7.14 3.10 -26.18
N PHE A 30 -7.53 1.82 -26.30
CA PHE A 30 -6.62 0.72 -26.60
C PHE A 30 -5.91 0.89 -27.94
N ASN A 31 -6.59 1.43 -28.95
CA ASN A 31 -5.98 1.67 -30.27
C ASN A 31 -4.91 2.78 -30.24
N GLU A 32 -5.06 3.78 -29.38
CA GLU A 32 -4.03 4.80 -29.14
C GLU A 32 -2.84 4.22 -28.33
N LEU A 33 -3.12 3.29 -27.44
CA LEU A 33 -2.13 2.66 -26.59
C LEU A 33 -1.19 1.72 -27.37
N ILE A 34 -1.72 0.94 -28.32
CA ILE A 34 -0.95 0.02 -29.16
C ILE A 34 0.07 0.76 -30.05
N THR A 35 -0.21 2.00 -30.42
CA THR A 35 0.69 2.80 -31.28
C THR A 35 1.87 3.40 -30.51
N ASN A 36 1.85 3.36 -29.18
CA ASN A 36 2.87 3.93 -28.32
C ASN A 36 3.52 2.86 -27.45
N GLN A 37 4.72 2.41 -27.83
CA GLN A 37 5.45 1.34 -27.16
C GLN A 37 5.73 1.62 -25.67
N GLU A 38 5.94 2.88 -25.32
CA GLU A 38 6.21 3.30 -23.94
C GLU A 38 4.94 3.20 -23.05
N LYS A 39 3.76 3.53 -23.61
CA LYS A 39 2.47 3.32 -22.95
C LYS A 39 2.14 1.83 -22.83
N MET A 40 2.50 1.02 -23.80
CA MET A 40 2.34 -0.44 -23.76
C MET A 40 3.17 -1.05 -22.63
N ASP A 41 4.43 -0.67 -22.46
CA ASP A 41 5.29 -1.16 -21.37
C ASP A 41 4.73 -0.77 -19.99
N GLN A 42 4.14 0.42 -19.85
CA GLN A 42 3.47 0.85 -18.64
C GLN A 42 2.22 0.03 -18.34
N ILE A 43 1.43 -0.30 -19.36
CA ILE A 43 0.24 -1.15 -19.20
C ILE A 43 0.64 -2.57 -18.84
N PHE A 44 1.65 -3.16 -19.47
CA PHE A 44 2.13 -4.49 -19.11
C PHE A 44 2.58 -4.54 -17.65
N THR A 45 3.28 -3.52 -17.18
CA THR A 45 3.67 -3.41 -15.77
C THR A 45 2.45 -3.26 -14.85
N ALA A 46 1.43 -2.54 -15.29
CA ALA A 46 0.20 -2.33 -14.51
C ALA A 46 -0.75 -3.55 -14.55
N VAL A 47 -0.72 -4.33 -15.63
CA VAL A 47 -1.51 -5.58 -15.79
C VAL A 47 -1.05 -6.64 -14.80
N ASP A 48 0.25 -6.72 -14.51
CA ASP A 48 0.77 -7.70 -13.56
C ASP A 48 0.41 -7.37 -12.11
N ASN A 49 0.10 -6.12 -11.82
CA ASN A 49 -0.29 -5.72 -10.47
C ASN A 49 -1.73 -6.15 -10.15
N LYS A 50 -1.99 -6.40 -8.86
CA LYS A 50 -3.31 -6.79 -8.36
C LYS A 50 -3.88 -5.71 -7.43
N ARG A 51 -5.20 -5.64 -7.34
CA ARG A 51 -5.90 -4.84 -6.34
C ARG A 51 -6.10 -5.63 -5.07
N LEU A 52 -5.52 -5.16 -4.00
CA LEU A 52 -5.84 -5.61 -2.65
C LEU A 52 -7.01 -4.79 -2.12
N MET A 53 -8.07 -5.46 -1.70
CA MET A 53 -9.25 -4.85 -1.12
C MET A 53 -9.30 -5.17 0.38
N LEU A 54 -9.30 -4.12 1.19
CA LEU A 54 -9.54 -4.19 2.63
C LEU A 54 -10.94 -3.68 2.92
N VAL A 55 -11.66 -4.33 3.82
CA VAL A 55 -13.00 -3.94 4.25
C VAL A 55 -13.01 -3.72 5.76
N GLU A 56 -13.80 -2.76 6.20
CA GLU A 56 -14.07 -2.56 7.63
C GLU A 56 -14.72 -3.80 8.23
N LYS A 57 -14.17 -4.31 9.29
CA LYS A 57 -14.69 -5.50 9.98
C LYS A 57 -16.09 -5.25 10.50
N GLY A 58 -17.05 -5.98 9.96
CA GLY A 58 -18.47 -5.80 10.26
C GLY A 58 -19.11 -4.53 9.67
N GLY A 59 -18.41 -3.80 8.78
CA GLY A 59 -18.86 -2.60 8.12
C GLY A 59 -18.91 -2.72 6.59
N THR A 60 -19.02 -1.57 5.92
CA THR A 60 -19.14 -1.48 4.45
C THR A 60 -18.06 -0.61 3.81
N ARG A 61 -17.24 0.07 4.62
CA ARG A 61 -16.19 0.94 4.09
C ARG A 61 -15.03 0.11 3.58
N GLU A 62 -14.53 0.45 2.41
CA GLU A 62 -13.47 -0.29 1.74
C GLU A 62 -12.26 0.61 1.44
N ILE A 63 -11.08 0.01 1.43
CA ILE A 63 -9.84 0.60 0.93
C ILE A 63 -9.33 -0.30 -0.18
N MET A 64 -8.92 0.31 -1.29
CA MET A 64 -8.21 -0.39 -2.35
C MET A 64 -6.78 0.11 -2.42
N THR A 65 -5.86 -0.82 -2.59
CA THR A 65 -4.46 -0.54 -2.89
C THR A 65 -3.95 -1.51 -3.95
N VAL A 66 -2.79 -1.21 -4.51
CA VAL A 66 -2.15 -2.04 -5.53
C VAL A 66 -1.03 -2.84 -4.87
N VAL A 67 -0.93 -4.11 -5.23
CA VAL A 67 0.15 -5.01 -4.80
C VAL A 67 0.82 -5.63 -6.04
N THR A 68 2.11 -5.86 -5.93
CA THR A 68 2.89 -6.54 -6.97
C THR A 68 2.59 -8.05 -6.97
N PRO A 69 2.95 -8.81 -8.04
CA PRO A 69 2.78 -10.25 -8.07
C PRO A 69 3.48 -10.98 -6.92
N ASP A 70 4.68 -10.54 -6.53
CA ASP A 70 5.41 -11.13 -5.41
C ASP A 70 4.71 -10.87 -4.07
N GLU A 71 4.17 -9.66 -3.89
CA GLU A 71 3.39 -9.28 -2.72
C GLU A 71 2.06 -10.03 -2.66
N GLU A 72 1.39 -10.23 -3.81
CA GLU A 72 0.20 -11.07 -3.91
C GLU A 72 0.52 -12.50 -3.48
N GLY A 73 1.60 -13.08 -4.02
CA GLY A 73 2.03 -14.43 -3.69
C GLY A 73 2.24 -14.61 -2.18
N LEU A 74 2.94 -13.66 -1.55
CA LEU A 74 3.17 -13.67 -0.12
C LEU A 74 1.86 -13.54 0.69
N LEU A 75 0.98 -12.63 0.31
CA LEU A 75 -0.33 -12.46 0.99
C LEU A 75 -1.18 -13.71 0.87
N ARG A 76 -1.27 -14.32 -0.32
CA ARG A 76 -2.03 -15.56 -0.51
C ARG A 76 -1.49 -16.70 0.33
N LEU A 77 -0.17 -16.81 0.42
CA LEU A 77 0.49 -17.78 1.29
C LEU A 77 0.10 -17.57 2.76
N CYS A 78 0.17 -16.32 3.26
CA CYS A 78 -0.21 -15.99 4.62
C CYS A 78 -1.72 -16.19 4.89
N MET A 79 -2.58 -15.91 3.89
CA MET A 79 -4.04 -16.13 3.98
C MET A 79 -4.42 -17.62 4.01
N ALA A 80 -3.67 -18.46 3.30
CA ALA A 80 -3.90 -19.90 3.30
C ALA A 80 -3.63 -20.50 4.69
N GLY A 81 -2.63 -20.00 5.41
CA GLY A 81 -2.30 -20.42 6.78
C GLY A 81 -1.90 -21.90 6.88
N ASP A 82 -1.39 -22.47 5.79
CA ASP A 82 -0.94 -23.85 5.69
C ASP A 82 0.55 -24.01 6.04
N GLU A 83 1.07 -25.24 5.94
CA GLU A 83 2.47 -25.56 6.23
C GLU A 83 3.47 -24.72 5.39
N LEU A 84 3.08 -24.26 4.20
CA LEU A 84 3.92 -23.39 3.37
C LEU A 84 4.05 -22.00 3.97
N ALA A 85 3.01 -21.49 4.62
CA ALA A 85 3.07 -20.22 5.32
C ALA A 85 4.12 -20.23 6.44
N GLU A 86 4.36 -21.38 7.07
CA GLU A 86 5.37 -21.55 8.12
C GLU A 86 6.81 -21.35 7.62
N THR A 87 7.05 -21.52 6.32
CA THR A 87 8.37 -21.28 5.71
C THR A 87 8.60 -19.80 5.36
N SER A 88 7.57 -18.96 5.45
CA SER A 88 7.66 -17.54 5.11
C SER A 88 8.48 -16.74 6.13
N LEU A 89 9.17 -15.70 5.65
CA LEU A 89 9.93 -14.82 6.51
C LEU A 89 9.07 -14.17 7.62
N PRO A 90 7.85 -13.67 7.34
CA PRO A 90 6.98 -13.14 8.40
C PRO A 90 6.68 -14.16 9.49
N PHE A 91 6.38 -15.41 9.15
CA PHE A 91 6.11 -16.46 10.13
C PHE A 91 7.34 -16.75 10.99
N GLN A 92 8.49 -16.97 10.36
CA GLN A 92 9.75 -17.24 11.09
C GLN A 92 10.12 -16.07 12.01
N THR A 93 9.87 -14.84 11.57
CA THR A 93 10.10 -13.64 12.40
C THR A 93 9.15 -13.61 13.61
N ILE A 94 7.88 -13.96 13.44
CA ILE A 94 6.92 -14.05 14.55
C ILE A 94 7.36 -15.11 15.56
N GLN A 95 7.79 -16.28 15.11
CA GLN A 95 8.29 -17.33 15.98
C GLN A 95 9.51 -16.86 16.78
N MET A 96 10.47 -16.24 16.12
CA MET A 96 11.68 -15.70 16.78
C MET A 96 11.32 -14.63 17.82
N LEU A 97 10.40 -13.71 17.52
CA LEU A 97 9.92 -12.71 18.46
C LEU A 97 9.25 -13.34 19.67
N HIS A 98 8.44 -14.37 19.45
CA HIS A 98 7.79 -15.12 20.52
C HIS A 98 8.81 -15.84 21.43
N GLU A 99 9.84 -16.47 20.87
CA GLU A 99 10.93 -17.09 21.63
C GLU A 99 11.71 -16.07 22.47
N LEU A 100 11.82 -14.83 21.99
CA LEU A 100 12.43 -13.71 22.73
C LEU A 100 11.47 -13.08 23.77
N GLY A 101 10.29 -13.64 23.96
CA GLY A 101 9.29 -13.15 24.91
C GLY A 101 8.59 -11.86 24.46
N VAL A 102 8.62 -11.55 23.17
CA VAL A 102 7.91 -10.38 22.62
C VAL A 102 6.47 -10.78 22.28
N THR A 103 5.51 -9.97 22.76
CA THR A 103 4.09 -10.12 22.45
C THR A 103 3.70 -9.12 21.38
N LEU A 104 3.13 -9.59 20.28
CA LEU A 104 2.57 -8.75 19.22
C LEU A 104 1.14 -8.33 19.61
N GLU A 105 0.80 -7.06 19.42
CA GLU A 105 -0.48 -6.51 19.89
C GLU A 105 -1.40 -6.13 18.74
N SER A 106 -0.93 -5.28 17.83
CA SER A 106 -1.72 -4.76 16.74
C SER A 106 -0.84 -4.17 15.64
N VAL A 107 -1.46 -3.97 14.49
CA VAL A 107 -0.88 -3.19 13.39
C VAL A 107 -1.76 -1.97 13.13
N VAL A 108 -1.15 -0.80 12.98
CA VAL A 108 -1.85 0.45 12.65
C VAL A 108 -1.25 1.06 11.38
N ALA A 109 -2.08 1.25 10.35
CA ALA A 109 -1.68 2.00 9.17
C ALA A 109 -1.68 3.51 9.47
N ARG A 110 -0.54 4.17 9.26
CA ARG A 110 -0.37 5.62 9.47
C ARG A 110 -0.67 6.41 8.20
N ASP A 111 -1.32 7.55 8.37
CA ASP A 111 -1.97 8.38 7.35
C ASP A 111 -1.05 9.08 6.33
N LYS A 112 0.24 8.81 6.28
CA LYS A 112 1.14 9.81 5.70
C LYS A 112 1.57 9.62 4.26
N VAL A 113 1.25 8.51 3.62
CA VAL A 113 1.55 8.37 2.20
C VAL A 113 0.34 7.74 1.52
N LEU A 114 -0.32 8.53 0.70
CA LEU A 114 -1.61 8.23 0.06
C LEU A 114 -1.70 6.88 -0.68
N PHE A 115 -0.58 6.19 -0.97
CA PHE A 115 -0.58 4.95 -1.74
C PHE A 115 0.40 3.87 -1.26
N VAL A 116 1.30 4.20 -0.31
CA VAL A 116 2.11 3.21 0.39
C VAL A 116 1.96 3.46 1.89
N PRO A 117 0.87 3.00 2.51
CA PRO A 117 0.68 3.21 3.93
C PRO A 117 1.86 2.58 4.67
N GLN A 118 2.56 3.41 5.41
CA GLN A 118 3.48 2.92 6.43
C GLN A 118 2.63 2.38 7.57
N CYS A 119 2.88 1.14 7.93
CA CYS A 119 2.20 0.50 9.04
C CYS A 119 3.14 0.42 10.23
N VAL A 120 2.59 0.55 11.42
CA VAL A 120 3.32 0.37 12.67
C VAL A 120 2.83 -0.88 13.34
N LEU A 121 3.74 -1.81 13.60
CA LEU A 121 3.51 -2.98 14.43
C LEU A 121 3.80 -2.60 15.88
N HIS A 122 2.77 -2.68 16.72
CA HIS A 122 2.88 -2.47 18.15
C HIS A 122 3.13 -3.79 18.85
N MET A 123 4.09 -3.78 19.77
CA MET A 123 4.56 -4.96 20.48
C MET A 123 4.97 -4.60 21.90
N HIS A 124 5.09 -5.62 22.75
CA HIS A 124 5.64 -5.47 24.10
C HIS A 124 6.74 -6.51 24.35
N LYS A 125 7.80 -6.09 25.02
CA LYS A 125 8.81 -7.01 25.54
C LYS A 125 8.24 -7.83 26.70
N ALA A 126 8.96 -8.87 27.12
CA ALA A 126 8.60 -9.70 28.28
C ALA A 126 8.44 -8.90 29.59
N ASP A 127 9.11 -7.77 29.72
CA ASP A 127 8.99 -6.85 30.84
C ASP A 127 7.85 -5.83 30.74
N GLY A 128 7.03 -5.93 29.66
CA GLY A 128 5.93 -5.01 29.37
C GLY A 128 6.36 -3.70 28.68
N THR A 129 7.66 -3.53 28.36
CA THR A 129 8.13 -2.32 27.67
C THR A 129 7.55 -2.28 26.25
N PRO A 130 6.86 -1.19 25.84
CA PRO A 130 6.32 -1.07 24.50
C PRO A 130 7.43 -0.92 23.46
N MET A 131 7.18 -1.50 22.29
CA MET A 131 8.05 -1.41 21.12
C MET A 131 7.22 -1.16 19.86
N GLU A 132 7.79 -0.43 18.91
CA GLU A 132 7.17 -0.17 17.62
C GLU A 132 8.15 -0.47 16.49
N VAL A 133 7.66 -1.06 15.42
CA VAL A 133 8.41 -1.27 14.17
C VAL A 133 7.58 -0.80 12.99
N THR A 134 8.20 0.00 12.12
CA THR A 134 7.56 0.44 10.87
C THR A 134 7.75 -0.63 9.80
N LEU A 135 6.64 -1.02 9.18
CA LEU A 135 6.56 -2.04 8.15
C LEU A 135 5.89 -1.49 6.88
N ARG A 136 6.15 -2.13 5.73
CA ARG A 136 5.33 -1.93 4.54
C ARG A 136 3.94 -2.56 4.76
N LEU A 137 2.95 -2.08 4.02
CA LEU A 137 1.57 -2.56 4.15
C LEU A 137 1.45 -4.09 4.06
N VAL A 138 2.08 -4.67 3.04
CA VAL A 138 1.98 -6.12 2.79
C VAL A 138 2.63 -6.93 3.92
N ASP A 139 3.82 -6.52 4.36
CA ASP A 139 4.50 -7.18 5.50
C ASP A 139 3.63 -7.07 6.76
N ALA A 140 3.07 -5.90 7.02
CA ALA A 140 2.20 -5.64 8.16
C ALA A 140 0.92 -6.48 8.15
N LEU A 141 0.30 -6.66 6.96
CA LEU A 141 -0.85 -7.56 6.78
C LEU A 141 -0.47 -9.02 7.00
N CYS A 142 0.71 -9.46 6.54
CA CYS A 142 1.20 -10.80 6.82
C CYS A 142 1.39 -11.04 8.33
N PHE A 143 1.96 -10.07 9.05
CA PHE A 143 2.06 -10.15 10.52
C PHE A 143 0.67 -10.23 11.17
N SER A 144 -0.26 -9.38 10.74
CA SER A 144 -1.64 -9.40 11.26
C SER A 144 -2.33 -10.74 11.06
N LEU A 145 -2.23 -11.31 9.86
CA LEU A 145 -2.84 -12.60 9.52
C LEU A 145 -2.23 -13.76 10.32
N LEU A 146 -0.90 -13.87 10.32
CA LEU A 146 -0.19 -15.01 10.90
C LEU A 146 -0.18 -14.97 12.44
N ALA A 147 -0.04 -13.79 13.04
CA ALA A 147 -0.09 -13.62 14.48
C ALA A 147 -1.53 -13.47 15.02
N LYS A 148 -2.54 -13.40 14.13
CA LYS A 148 -3.96 -13.19 14.47
C LYS A 148 -4.19 -11.94 15.33
N ILE A 149 -3.47 -10.89 15.03
CA ILE A 149 -3.61 -9.58 15.66
C ILE A 149 -4.40 -8.62 14.77
N PRO A 150 -5.13 -7.63 15.33
CA PRO A 150 -5.95 -6.72 14.54
C PRO A 150 -5.09 -5.77 13.68
N PHE A 151 -5.62 -5.45 12.51
CA PHE A 151 -5.10 -4.44 11.60
C PHE A 151 -6.03 -3.23 11.61
N TYR A 152 -5.51 -2.07 11.97
CA TYR A 152 -6.27 -0.84 12.09
C TYR A 152 -5.89 0.21 11.06
N VAL A 153 -6.86 1.02 10.68
CA VAL A 153 -6.70 2.20 9.84
C VAL A 153 -7.37 3.39 10.52
N ASN A 154 -6.83 4.59 10.33
CA ASN A 154 -7.47 5.80 10.83
C ASN A 154 -8.79 6.06 10.09
N ALA A 155 -9.86 6.38 10.83
CA ALA A 155 -11.19 6.65 10.29
C ALA A 155 -11.21 7.82 9.30
N ASP A 156 -10.35 8.83 9.48
CA ASP A 156 -10.26 9.96 8.57
C ASP A 156 -9.60 9.59 7.25
N PHE A 157 -8.63 8.65 7.27
CA PHE A 157 -8.07 8.06 6.06
C PHE A 157 -9.13 7.30 5.26
N LEU A 158 -9.97 6.51 5.93
CA LEU A 158 -11.13 5.85 5.32
C LEU A 158 -12.09 6.82 4.65
N LYS A 159 -12.41 7.94 5.30
CA LYS A 159 -13.27 8.99 4.72
C LYS A 159 -12.64 9.61 3.49
N ALA A 160 -11.34 9.86 3.52
CA ALA A 160 -10.62 10.46 2.39
C ALA A 160 -10.63 9.54 1.17
N GLN A 161 -10.47 8.23 1.36
CA GLN A 161 -10.44 7.23 0.28
C GLN A 161 -11.82 6.89 -0.30
N ASN A 162 -12.88 7.03 0.48
CA ASN A 162 -14.25 6.75 0.02
C ASN A 162 -14.90 7.93 -0.74
N ARG A 163 -14.14 8.95 -1.10
CA ARG A 163 -14.65 10.02 -1.98
C ARG A 163 -14.77 9.51 -3.42
N PRO A 164 -15.91 9.74 -4.10
CA PRO A 164 -16.12 9.29 -5.48
C PRO A 164 -15.06 9.78 -6.47
N ASP A 165 -14.53 11.00 -6.23
CA ASP A 165 -13.50 11.62 -7.06
C ASP A 165 -12.15 10.90 -6.94
N PHE A 166 -11.81 10.43 -5.74
CA PHE A 166 -10.58 9.69 -5.48
C PHE A 166 -10.53 8.34 -6.21
N VAL A 167 -11.64 7.60 -6.19
CA VAL A 167 -11.75 6.32 -6.90
C VAL A 167 -11.61 6.50 -8.41
N LYS A 168 -12.15 7.58 -8.97
CA LYS A 168 -11.97 7.92 -10.40
C LYS A 168 -10.52 8.29 -10.70
N GLU A 169 -9.87 9.06 -9.85
CA GLU A 169 -8.50 9.52 -10.03
C GLU A 169 -7.49 8.35 -9.99
N VAL A 170 -7.68 7.40 -9.06
CA VAL A 170 -6.86 6.18 -8.96
C VAL A 170 -7.09 5.21 -10.12
N VAL A 171 -8.33 5.11 -10.62
CA VAL A 171 -8.66 4.22 -11.74
C VAL A 171 -8.24 4.82 -13.08
N SER A 172 -8.22 6.16 -13.20
CA SER A 172 -7.86 6.85 -14.45
C SER A 172 -6.36 7.16 -14.58
N ASN A 173 -5.54 6.96 -13.55
CA ASN A 173 -4.15 7.46 -13.55
C ASN A 173 -3.18 6.44 -12.94
N ALA A 174 -2.90 5.36 -13.68
CA ALA A 174 -1.87 4.37 -13.31
C ALA A 174 -0.49 5.02 -13.08
N GLU A 175 -0.19 6.13 -13.78
CA GLU A 175 1.05 6.89 -13.61
C GLU A 175 1.18 7.51 -12.22
N VAL A 176 0.10 8.04 -11.66
CA VAL A 176 0.10 8.60 -10.30
C VAL A 176 0.40 7.52 -9.26
N VAL A 177 -0.19 6.33 -9.42
CA VAL A 177 0.04 5.19 -8.51
C VAL A 177 1.51 4.76 -8.55
N LEU A 178 2.11 4.71 -9.74
CA LEU A 178 3.53 4.37 -9.89
C LEU A 178 4.45 5.38 -9.22
N LEU A 179 4.19 6.70 -9.38
CA LEU A 179 4.99 7.74 -8.74
C LEU A 179 4.99 7.62 -7.20
N HIS A 180 3.85 7.29 -6.62
CA HIS A 180 3.74 7.10 -5.16
C HIS A 180 4.51 5.89 -4.63
N MET A 181 4.71 4.87 -5.46
CA MET A 181 5.50 3.68 -5.10
C MET A 181 7.01 3.88 -5.26
N MET A 182 7.44 4.94 -5.93
CA MET A 182 8.85 5.23 -6.17
C MET A 182 9.54 5.79 -4.92
N THR A 183 10.81 5.44 -4.74
CA THR A 183 11.66 6.13 -3.76
C THR A 183 12.00 7.54 -4.26
N ASP A 184 12.41 8.44 -3.37
CA ASP A 184 12.79 9.81 -3.76
C ASP A 184 13.91 9.81 -4.81
N ARG A 185 14.85 8.88 -4.71
CA ARG A 185 15.90 8.69 -5.71
C ARG A 185 15.36 8.23 -7.07
N MET A 186 14.29 7.44 -7.09
CA MET A 186 13.62 7.03 -8.35
C MET A 186 12.85 8.22 -8.93
N LEU A 187 12.16 8.99 -8.10
CA LEU A 187 11.48 10.22 -8.52
C LEU A 187 12.45 11.24 -9.13
N ASP A 188 13.67 11.39 -8.58
CA ASP A 188 14.69 12.24 -9.16
C ASP A 188 15.08 11.79 -10.58
N LYS A 189 15.29 10.50 -10.78
CA LYS A 189 15.60 9.93 -12.10
C LYS A 189 14.45 10.09 -13.09
N GLU A 190 13.21 9.88 -12.65
CA GLU A 190 12.04 10.07 -13.51
C GLU A 190 11.84 11.53 -13.87
N MET A 191 12.11 12.47 -12.95
CA MET A 191 12.12 13.90 -13.24
C MET A 191 13.14 14.25 -14.34
N GLU A 192 14.39 13.79 -14.20
CA GLU A 192 15.44 14.03 -15.21
C GLU A 192 15.06 13.43 -16.57
N LYS A 193 14.46 12.25 -16.57
CA LYS A 193 14.00 11.56 -17.78
C LYS A 193 12.86 12.32 -18.45
N ALA A 194 11.87 12.79 -17.67
CA ALA A 194 10.76 13.58 -18.15
C ALA A 194 11.24 14.89 -18.81
N ILE A 195 12.14 15.61 -18.16
CA ILE A 195 12.74 16.84 -18.69
C ILE A 195 13.48 16.57 -19.99
N ARG A 196 14.29 15.48 -20.04
CA ARG A 196 15.06 15.11 -21.25
C ARG A 196 14.16 14.76 -22.43
N LYS A 197 12.98 14.21 -22.17
CA LYS A 197 11.96 13.85 -23.17
C LYS A 197 10.97 14.97 -23.46
N GLU A 198 11.15 16.14 -22.88
CA GLU A 198 10.24 17.28 -22.99
C GLU A 198 8.79 16.96 -22.57
N ASN A 199 8.60 15.90 -21.74
CA ASN A 199 7.31 15.54 -21.17
C ASN A 199 7.06 16.37 -19.90
N TYR A 200 6.65 17.62 -20.09
CA TYR A 200 6.46 18.57 -19.00
C TYR A 200 5.26 18.24 -18.12
N GLU A 201 4.25 17.57 -18.66
CA GLU A 201 3.08 17.14 -17.92
C GLU A 201 3.47 16.07 -16.87
N TYR A 202 4.20 15.05 -17.30
CA TYR A 202 4.73 14.03 -16.40
C TYR A 202 5.75 14.60 -15.39
N ALA A 203 6.61 15.54 -15.83
CA ALA A 203 7.53 16.23 -14.92
C ALA A 203 6.78 16.99 -13.82
N GLU A 204 5.66 17.63 -14.13
CA GLU A 204 4.84 18.34 -13.15
C GLU A 204 4.19 17.35 -12.16
N MET A 205 3.75 16.17 -12.60
CA MET A 205 3.24 15.13 -11.72
C MET A 205 4.30 14.63 -10.74
N VAL A 206 5.51 14.33 -11.22
CA VAL A 206 6.66 13.95 -10.36
C VAL A 206 6.99 15.04 -9.35
N LYS A 207 6.96 16.30 -9.77
CA LYS A 207 7.21 17.47 -8.91
C LYS A 207 6.17 17.57 -7.79
N ARG A 208 4.89 17.45 -8.11
CA ARG A 208 3.78 17.45 -7.12
C ARG A 208 3.94 16.36 -6.08
N GLU A 209 4.32 15.17 -6.51
CA GLU A 209 4.58 14.06 -5.59
C GLU A 209 5.73 14.38 -4.62
N LYS A 210 6.85 14.89 -5.12
CA LYS A 210 7.99 15.29 -4.28
C LYS A 210 7.63 16.40 -3.30
N GLU A 211 6.86 17.39 -3.73
CA GLU A 211 6.38 18.49 -2.87
C GLU A 211 5.41 17.98 -1.78
N ALA A 212 4.53 17.04 -2.12
CA ALA A 212 3.62 16.42 -1.17
C ALA A 212 4.39 15.67 -0.06
N ARG A 213 5.43 14.92 -0.43
CA ARG A 213 6.30 14.22 0.54
C ARG A 213 7.05 15.19 1.44
N LYS A 214 7.59 16.27 0.87
CA LYS A 214 8.31 17.31 1.63
C LYS A 214 7.40 17.96 2.67
N LYS A 215 6.19 18.36 2.27
CA LYS A 215 5.20 18.93 3.19
C LYS A 215 4.79 17.92 4.29
N ALA A 216 4.67 16.64 3.96
CA ALA A 216 4.36 15.61 4.94
C ALA A 216 5.48 15.43 5.97
N ALA A 217 6.75 15.51 5.54
CA ALA A 217 7.90 15.44 6.44
C ALA A 217 7.98 16.66 7.38
N GLU A 218 7.81 17.87 6.84
CA GLU A 218 7.80 19.13 7.62
C GLU A 218 6.67 19.17 8.67
N ASN A 219 5.49 18.64 8.34
CA ASN A 219 4.37 18.55 9.27
C ASN A 219 4.56 17.46 10.34
N GLY A 220 5.48 16.51 10.09
CA GLY A 220 5.85 15.44 11.03
C GLY A 220 6.79 15.92 12.13
N GLU A 221 7.72 16.82 11.80
CA GLU A 221 8.71 17.35 12.75
C GLU A 221 8.13 18.41 13.72
N ASN A 222 7.03 19.05 13.37
CA ASN A 222 6.37 20.07 14.23
C ASN A 222 5.44 19.47 15.31
N LYS A 223 5.36 18.15 15.46
CA LYS A 223 4.52 17.45 16.46
C LYS A 223 5.31 16.58 17.44
N GLY A 224 6.64 16.72 17.47
CA GLY A 224 7.53 16.06 18.41
C GLY A 224 7.85 16.89 19.64
#